data_076c2d9dd54d3256358fc2e78b824939
#
_entry.id   076c2d9dd54d3256358fc2e78b824939
#
_cell.length_a   1.000
_cell.length_b   1.000
_cell.length_c   1.000
_cell.angle_alpha   90.00
_cell.angle_beta   90.00
_cell.angle_gamma   90.00
#
_symmetry.space_group_name_H-M   'P 1'
#
loop_
_entity.id
_entity.type
_entity.pdbx_description
1 polymer ?
#
loop_
_entity_poly.entity_id
_entity_poly.type
_entity_poly.pdbx_seq_one_letter_code
_entity_poly.pdbx_strand_id
1 'polypeptide(L)'
;FKPSPKLRVRVGKYKAPVGLERLQSATATSFVERAFPTALVPNRDVGVMLHGEFLGGVVSYAGGIFDGAPDGGSADSDTNDSKDLAGRLFVSPWKRGESALKDLGFGIAGTSGTQTGPLPAYRSGGQISVITIVTGITADGTRTRWSPQASFYSGRFGLLAEYAESSSAVKKADGTRYDLDASAWQATLTVVLTGDKASYSGLRPTSPFDASKGQWGALELVARVHGLELDAASVDNGLIDPTKSAREISAWAVGLNWSLTRNVKQMADFEHVSFKGGAASGDRESENIFFIRTQLSF
;
A
#
# COMPACT_ATOMS: atom_id res chain seq x y z
N PHE A 1 -25.02 -5.20 -2.75
CA PHE A 1 -26.24 -4.79 -2.03
C PHE A 1 -25.92 -3.70 -1.01
N LYS A 2 -26.67 -2.60 -1.00
CA LYS A 2 -26.43 -1.41 -0.17
C LYS A 2 -27.72 -1.03 0.58
N PRO A 3 -28.13 -1.79 1.59
CA PRO A 3 -29.41 -1.53 2.28
C PRO A 3 -29.37 -0.24 3.10
N SER A 4 -28.18 0.18 3.59
CA SER A 4 -28.00 1.43 4.32
C SER A 4 -26.53 1.85 4.32
N PRO A 5 -26.19 3.10 4.68
CA PRO A 5 -24.79 3.48 4.91
C PRO A 5 -24.11 2.63 6.00
N LYS A 6 -24.89 2.15 6.95
CA LYS A 6 -24.41 1.37 8.10
C LYS A 6 -24.07 -0.08 7.76
N LEU A 7 -24.68 -0.64 6.70
CA LEU A 7 -24.49 -2.03 6.32
C LEU A 7 -24.55 -2.17 4.80
N ARG A 8 -23.48 -2.63 4.22
CA ARG A 8 -23.33 -2.92 2.79
C ARG A 8 -22.67 -4.27 2.64
N VAL A 9 -23.05 -5.02 1.62
CA VAL A 9 -22.45 -6.30 1.27
C VAL A 9 -21.73 -6.14 -0.06
N ARG A 10 -20.51 -6.62 -0.15
CA ARG A 10 -19.74 -6.70 -1.39
C ARG A 10 -19.32 -8.12 -1.64
N VAL A 11 -19.53 -8.61 -2.88
CA VAL A 11 -19.17 -9.96 -3.32
C VAL A 11 -18.40 -9.84 -4.63
N GLY A 12 -17.42 -10.69 -4.84
CA GLY A 12 -16.62 -10.76 -6.07
C GLY A 12 -15.14 -10.44 -5.84
N LYS A 13 -14.44 -10.04 -6.89
CA LYS A 13 -13.00 -9.69 -6.84
C LYS A 13 -12.80 -8.18 -6.63
N TYR A 14 -12.24 -7.82 -5.50
CA TYR A 14 -11.94 -6.43 -5.14
C TYR A 14 -10.77 -6.37 -4.15
N LYS A 15 -10.31 -5.16 -3.80
CA LYS A 15 -9.25 -4.95 -2.81
C LYS A 15 -9.76 -5.38 -1.43
N ALA A 16 -9.04 -6.32 -0.79
CA ALA A 16 -9.28 -6.66 0.61
C ALA A 16 -9.10 -5.42 1.50
N PRO A 17 -9.79 -5.32 2.65
CA PRO A 17 -9.82 -4.09 3.44
C PRO A 17 -8.53 -3.84 4.25
N VAL A 18 -7.36 -4.02 3.65
CA VAL A 18 -6.04 -3.89 4.29
C VAL A 18 -5.13 -3.00 3.45
N GLY A 19 -4.28 -2.19 4.13
CA GLY A 19 -3.37 -1.25 3.51
C GLY A 19 -4.06 0.06 3.07
N LEU A 20 -3.62 1.19 3.63
CA LEU A 20 -4.27 2.48 3.37
C LEU A 20 -4.03 2.95 1.93
N GLU A 21 -2.77 3.00 1.47
CA GLU A 21 -2.47 3.34 0.08
C GLU A 21 -2.98 2.27 -0.89
N ARG A 22 -2.95 0.99 -0.50
CA ARG A 22 -3.51 -0.09 -1.33
C ARG A 22 -4.99 0.15 -1.64
N LEU A 23 -5.76 0.65 -0.70
CA LEU A 23 -7.18 0.96 -0.89
C LEU A 23 -7.44 2.15 -1.81
N GLN A 24 -6.49 3.08 -1.97
CA GLN A 24 -6.65 4.17 -2.94
C GLN A 24 -6.86 3.64 -4.36
N SER A 25 -7.67 4.37 -5.14
CA SER A 25 -7.74 4.15 -6.60
C SER A 25 -6.34 4.33 -7.21
N ALA A 26 -6.03 3.59 -8.26
CA ALA A 26 -4.80 3.83 -9.03
C ALA A 26 -4.74 5.25 -9.63
N THR A 27 -5.89 5.88 -9.83
CA THR A 27 -5.98 7.26 -10.32
C THR A 27 -5.74 8.31 -9.23
N ALA A 28 -5.78 7.91 -7.95
CA ALA A 28 -5.65 8.79 -6.79
C ALA A 28 -4.25 8.78 -6.15
N THR A 29 -3.36 7.89 -6.57
CA THR A 29 -2.01 7.80 -6.00
C THR A 29 -1.21 9.07 -6.23
N SER A 30 -0.40 9.45 -5.24
CA SER A 30 0.46 10.63 -5.28
C SER A 30 1.75 10.39 -6.05
N PHE A 31 2.21 9.13 -6.15
CA PHE A 31 3.40 8.71 -6.88
C PHE A 31 3.05 7.71 -7.98
N VAL A 32 3.92 7.56 -8.98
CA VAL A 32 3.76 6.58 -10.07
C VAL A 32 3.75 5.17 -9.50
N GLU A 33 4.72 4.85 -8.64
CA GLU A 33 4.78 3.60 -7.93
C GLU A 33 4.29 3.75 -6.49
N ARG A 34 3.69 2.68 -5.96
CA ARG A 34 3.20 2.63 -4.58
C ARG A 34 4.35 2.38 -3.61
N ALA A 35 4.15 2.83 -2.37
CA ALA A 35 5.11 2.59 -1.29
C ALA A 35 5.16 1.11 -0.87
N PHE A 36 6.25 0.74 -0.21
CA PHE A 36 6.54 -0.64 0.20
C PHE A 36 5.49 -1.32 1.08
N PRO A 37 4.73 -0.67 1.97
CA PRO A 37 3.65 -1.35 2.68
C PRO A 37 2.66 -2.07 1.76
N THR A 38 2.48 -1.57 0.54
CA THR A 38 1.61 -2.24 -0.43
C THR A 38 2.15 -3.58 -0.93
N ALA A 39 3.45 -3.86 -0.76
CA ALA A 39 4.04 -5.15 -1.09
C ALA A 39 3.73 -6.23 -0.05
N LEU A 40 3.31 -5.86 1.17
CA LEU A 40 2.99 -6.79 2.26
C LEU A 40 1.49 -7.04 2.44
N VAL A 41 0.63 -6.32 1.73
CA VAL A 41 -0.83 -6.46 1.83
C VAL A 41 -1.43 -6.96 0.52
N PRO A 42 -2.56 -7.70 0.56
CA PRO A 42 -3.19 -8.24 -0.64
C PRO A 42 -3.66 -7.11 -1.55
N ASN A 43 -3.58 -7.30 -2.87
CA ASN A 43 -4.09 -6.34 -3.83
C ASN A 43 -5.59 -6.59 -4.10
N ARG A 44 -5.93 -7.52 -4.98
CA ARG A 44 -7.32 -7.90 -5.26
C ARG A 44 -7.51 -9.36 -4.94
N ASP A 45 -8.62 -9.63 -4.27
CA ASP A 45 -8.95 -10.97 -3.82
C ASP A 45 -10.44 -11.24 -4.05
N VAL A 46 -10.79 -12.47 -4.24
CA VAL A 46 -12.19 -12.92 -4.37
C VAL A 46 -12.73 -13.18 -2.97
N GLY A 47 -13.90 -12.62 -2.67
CA GLY A 47 -14.46 -12.80 -1.34
C GLY A 47 -15.83 -12.17 -1.14
N VAL A 48 -16.28 -12.26 0.11
CA VAL A 48 -17.52 -11.65 0.61
C VAL A 48 -17.16 -10.77 1.80
N MET A 49 -17.62 -9.51 1.78
CA MET A 49 -17.32 -8.53 2.80
C MET A 49 -18.57 -7.76 3.24
N LEU A 50 -18.73 -7.62 4.54
CA LEU A 50 -19.64 -6.66 5.16
C LEU A 50 -18.86 -5.40 5.48
N HIS A 51 -19.40 -4.24 5.15
CA HIS A 51 -18.78 -2.96 5.46
C HIS A 51 -19.82 -1.86 5.64
N GLY A 52 -19.43 -0.82 6.32
CA GLY A 52 -20.32 0.32 6.56
C GLY A 52 -19.66 1.41 7.36
N GLU A 53 -20.48 2.39 7.72
CA GLU A 53 -20.07 3.53 8.51
C GLU A 53 -21.15 3.92 9.54
N PHE A 54 -20.69 4.32 10.71
CA PHE A 54 -21.54 4.82 11.81
C PHE A 54 -21.22 6.27 12.12
N LEU A 55 -22.13 6.91 12.86
CA LEU A 55 -21.95 8.26 13.35
C LEU A 55 -21.61 9.26 12.24
N GLY A 56 -22.22 9.12 11.04
CA GLY A 56 -21.97 10.01 9.91
C GLY A 56 -20.55 9.88 9.36
N GLY A 57 -19.98 8.66 9.39
CA GLY A 57 -18.65 8.35 8.89
C GLY A 57 -17.52 8.68 9.86
N VAL A 58 -17.82 8.92 11.15
CA VAL A 58 -16.79 8.99 12.21
C VAL A 58 -16.12 7.63 12.37
N VAL A 59 -16.90 6.55 12.31
CA VAL A 59 -16.39 5.18 12.36
C VAL A 59 -16.76 4.47 11.08
N SER A 60 -15.78 3.91 10.38
CA SER A 60 -15.97 3.01 9.26
C SER A 60 -15.35 1.65 9.58
N TYR A 61 -16.03 0.59 9.14
CA TYR A 61 -15.62 -0.78 9.36
C TYR A 61 -15.75 -1.63 8.10
N ALA A 62 -14.96 -2.66 8.01
CA ALA A 62 -15.08 -3.71 7.02
C ALA A 62 -14.59 -5.03 7.61
N GLY A 63 -15.25 -6.13 7.28
CA GLY A 63 -14.86 -7.48 7.66
C GLY A 63 -15.36 -8.49 6.66
N GLY A 64 -14.56 -9.49 6.32
CA GLY A 64 -14.93 -10.45 5.29
C GLY A 64 -14.04 -11.67 5.24
N ILE A 65 -14.44 -12.58 4.34
CA ILE A 65 -13.76 -13.83 4.04
C ILE A 65 -13.33 -13.78 2.58
N PHE A 66 -12.08 -14.15 2.32
CA PHE A 66 -11.40 -14.05 1.03
C PHE A 66 -10.67 -15.34 0.70
N ASP A 67 -10.35 -15.56 -0.57
CA ASP A 67 -9.61 -16.76 -1.02
C ASP A 67 -8.15 -16.79 -0.53
N GLY A 68 -7.53 -15.63 -0.24
CA GLY A 68 -6.20 -15.55 0.31
C GLY A 68 -5.12 -15.15 -0.71
N ALA A 69 -5.16 -13.91 -1.19
CA ALA A 69 -4.14 -13.39 -2.10
C ALA A 69 -2.75 -13.28 -1.42
N PRO A 70 -1.65 -13.57 -2.16
CA PRO A 70 -0.30 -13.42 -1.65
C PRO A 70 0.05 -11.94 -1.36
N ASP A 71 1.16 -11.72 -0.63
CA ASP A 71 1.68 -10.39 -0.35
C ASP A 71 1.92 -9.62 -1.66
N GLY A 72 1.38 -8.40 -1.73
CA GLY A 72 1.43 -7.53 -2.91
C GLY A 72 0.62 -8.03 -4.12
N GLY A 73 0.22 -9.30 -4.13
CA GLY A 73 -0.40 -9.98 -5.26
C GLY A 73 -1.93 -9.92 -5.26
N SER A 74 -2.50 -10.49 -6.32
CA SER A 74 -3.93 -10.72 -6.49
C SER A 74 -4.22 -12.20 -6.64
N ALA A 75 -5.36 -12.66 -6.15
CA ALA A 75 -5.89 -13.99 -6.42
C ALA A 75 -7.04 -13.91 -7.44
N ASP A 76 -7.03 -14.81 -8.41
CA ASP A 76 -8.08 -14.99 -9.41
C ASP A 76 -8.92 -16.25 -9.16
N SER A 77 -8.32 -17.19 -8.47
CA SER A 77 -8.92 -18.47 -8.10
C SER A 77 -8.38 -18.90 -6.74
N ASP A 78 -9.16 -19.71 -6.06
CA ASP A 78 -8.73 -20.42 -4.87
C ASP A 78 -7.67 -21.47 -5.26
N THR A 79 -6.51 -21.40 -4.65
CA THR A 79 -5.38 -22.32 -4.89
C THR A 79 -5.22 -23.33 -3.76
N ASN A 80 -6.01 -23.20 -2.67
CA ASN A 80 -6.07 -24.12 -1.54
C ASN A 80 -7.46 -24.03 -0.90
N ASP A 81 -7.82 -25.01 -0.09
CA ASP A 81 -9.13 -25.08 0.58
C ASP A 81 -9.28 -24.08 1.75
N SER A 82 -8.27 -23.26 2.01
CA SER A 82 -8.25 -22.32 3.12
C SER A 82 -8.74 -20.94 2.70
N LYS A 83 -9.25 -20.16 3.67
CA LYS A 83 -9.73 -18.79 3.46
C LYS A 83 -9.00 -17.82 4.39
N ASP A 84 -8.78 -16.61 3.89
CA ASP A 84 -8.29 -15.48 4.70
C ASP A 84 -9.49 -14.74 5.32
N LEU A 85 -9.44 -14.53 6.62
CA LEU A 85 -10.28 -13.56 7.30
C LEU A 85 -9.59 -12.19 7.19
N ALA A 86 -10.33 -11.16 6.82
CA ALA A 86 -9.81 -9.79 6.76
C ALA A 86 -10.74 -8.82 7.48
N GLY A 87 -10.15 -7.85 8.20
CA GLY A 87 -10.88 -6.83 8.93
C GLY A 87 -10.19 -5.48 8.93
N ARG A 88 -10.98 -4.40 9.02
CA ARG A 88 -10.52 -3.02 9.15
C ARG A 88 -11.48 -2.21 10.00
N LEU A 89 -10.91 -1.40 10.89
CA LEU A 89 -11.60 -0.33 11.60
C LEU A 89 -10.87 0.98 11.31
N PHE A 90 -11.60 2.03 10.96
CA PHE A 90 -11.04 3.37 10.75
C PHE A 90 -11.92 4.41 11.42
N VAL A 91 -11.31 5.30 12.21
CA VAL A 91 -11.99 6.30 13.03
C VAL A 91 -11.46 7.69 12.70
N SER A 92 -12.38 8.63 12.47
CA SER A 92 -12.12 10.08 12.33
C SER A 92 -12.81 10.82 13.47
N PRO A 93 -12.21 10.93 14.66
CA PRO A 93 -12.91 11.33 15.89
C PRO A 93 -13.49 12.75 15.82
N TRP A 94 -12.82 13.64 15.09
CA TRP A 94 -13.18 15.07 15.00
C TRP A 94 -14.03 15.42 13.77
N LYS A 95 -14.43 14.43 12.95
CA LYS A 95 -15.12 14.62 11.67
C LYS A 95 -16.39 15.49 11.74
N ARG A 96 -17.08 15.48 12.87
CA ARG A 96 -18.31 16.22 13.08
C ARG A 96 -18.11 17.64 13.67
N GLY A 97 -16.90 17.96 14.09
CA GLY A 97 -16.56 19.25 14.69
C GLY A 97 -16.03 20.24 13.66
N GLU A 98 -15.82 21.47 14.12
CA GLU A 98 -15.16 22.53 13.35
C GLU A 98 -13.66 22.62 13.62
N SER A 99 -13.10 21.63 14.32
CA SER A 99 -11.67 21.54 14.62
C SER A 99 -10.83 21.47 13.35
N ALA A 100 -9.62 22.04 13.39
CA ALA A 100 -8.61 21.86 12.34
C ALA A 100 -8.25 20.37 12.13
N LEU A 101 -8.51 19.50 13.11
CA LEU A 101 -8.27 18.07 13.07
C LEU A 101 -9.45 17.26 12.50
N LYS A 102 -10.52 17.88 12.02
CA LYS A 102 -11.75 17.20 11.54
C LYS A 102 -11.47 16.12 10.49
N ASP A 103 -10.42 16.30 9.70
CA ASP A 103 -10.05 15.40 8.61
C ASP A 103 -8.95 14.38 9.02
N LEU A 104 -8.53 14.38 10.30
CA LEU A 104 -7.59 13.41 10.85
C LEU A 104 -8.31 12.11 11.18
N GLY A 105 -7.79 11.02 10.65
CA GLY A 105 -8.29 9.68 10.89
C GLY A 105 -7.19 8.68 11.16
N PHE A 106 -7.56 7.64 11.93
CA PHE A 106 -6.70 6.53 12.31
C PHE A 106 -7.39 5.22 12.02
N GLY A 107 -6.64 4.21 11.65
CA GLY A 107 -7.18 2.89 11.40
C GLY A 107 -6.23 1.77 11.79
N ILE A 108 -6.82 0.61 11.92
CA ILE A 108 -6.12 -0.66 12.01
C ILE A 108 -6.80 -1.66 11.10
N ALA A 109 -6.01 -2.46 10.42
CA ALA A 109 -6.50 -3.52 9.55
C ALA A 109 -5.64 -4.78 9.72
N GLY A 110 -6.17 -5.94 9.35
CA GLY A 110 -5.41 -7.17 9.38
C GLY A 110 -6.07 -8.30 8.60
N THR A 111 -5.28 -9.34 8.34
CA THR A 111 -5.74 -10.62 7.78
C THR A 111 -5.12 -11.78 8.53
N SER A 112 -5.80 -12.92 8.48
CA SER A 112 -5.27 -14.20 8.95
C SER A 112 -5.85 -15.32 8.11
N GLY A 113 -5.00 -16.23 7.63
CA GLY A 113 -5.39 -17.41 6.87
C GLY A 113 -4.22 -18.35 6.65
N THR A 114 -4.49 -19.53 6.10
CA THR A 114 -3.46 -20.52 5.79
C THR A 114 -3.02 -20.39 4.34
N GLN A 115 -1.72 -20.40 4.12
CA GLN A 115 -1.10 -20.25 2.81
C GLN A 115 -0.20 -21.43 2.49
N THR A 116 -0.15 -21.77 1.20
CA THR A 116 0.73 -22.81 0.67
C THR A 116 1.31 -22.35 -0.67
N GLY A 117 2.50 -22.85 -1.03
CA GLY A 117 3.09 -22.60 -2.35
C GLY A 117 4.17 -21.51 -2.35
N PRO A 118 4.45 -20.91 -3.53
CA PRO A 118 5.58 -20.00 -3.69
C PRO A 118 5.41 -18.71 -2.89
N LEU A 119 6.55 -18.18 -2.41
CA LEU A 119 6.63 -16.88 -1.74
C LEU A 119 6.91 -15.77 -2.75
N PRO A 120 6.39 -14.55 -2.55
CA PRO A 120 6.69 -13.43 -3.41
C PRO A 120 8.14 -12.95 -3.23
N ALA A 121 8.68 -12.33 -4.29
CA ALA A 121 9.87 -11.49 -4.19
C ALA A 121 9.43 -10.04 -4.00
N TYR A 122 10.21 -9.26 -3.22
CA TYR A 122 9.95 -7.84 -3.05
C TYR A 122 10.85 -7.03 -4.00
N ARG A 123 10.27 -5.98 -4.57
CA ARG A 123 10.88 -5.19 -5.64
C ARG A 123 11.16 -3.76 -5.17
N SER A 124 12.20 -3.16 -5.73
CA SER A 124 12.44 -1.71 -5.65
C SER A 124 11.39 -0.95 -6.47
N GLY A 125 11.35 0.37 -6.34
CA GLY A 125 10.54 1.25 -7.21
C GLY A 125 10.83 1.03 -8.70
N GLY A 126 12.07 0.71 -9.08
CA GLY A 126 12.48 0.35 -10.43
C GLY A 126 11.99 -1.01 -10.93
N GLN A 127 11.13 -1.69 -10.17
CA GLN A 127 10.56 -3.01 -10.49
C GLN A 127 11.61 -4.13 -10.57
N ILE A 128 12.78 -3.94 -9.98
CA ILE A 128 13.82 -4.95 -9.87
C ILE A 128 13.59 -5.76 -8.58
N SER A 129 13.61 -7.09 -8.67
CA SER A 129 13.56 -7.96 -7.49
C SER A 129 14.86 -7.81 -6.69
N VAL A 130 14.75 -7.31 -5.46
CA VAL A 130 15.88 -6.98 -4.60
C VAL A 130 15.88 -7.78 -3.30
N ILE A 131 14.72 -8.30 -2.89
CA ILE A 131 14.60 -9.28 -1.81
C ILE A 131 13.96 -10.54 -2.41
N THR A 132 14.69 -11.65 -2.36
CA THR A 132 14.27 -12.93 -2.92
C THR A 132 14.50 -14.04 -1.90
N ILE A 133 13.51 -14.89 -1.74
CA ILE A 133 13.59 -16.05 -0.85
C ILE A 133 14.36 -17.17 -1.55
N VAL A 134 15.15 -17.90 -0.80
CA VAL A 134 15.94 -19.03 -1.31
C VAL A 134 15.03 -20.07 -1.96
N THR A 135 15.43 -20.54 -3.13
CA THR A 135 14.67 -21.54 -3.90
C THR A 135 14.42 -22.81 -3.09
N GLY A 136 13.21 -23.35 -3.17
CA GLY A 136 12.78 -24.54 -2.42
C GLY A 136 12.16 -24.21 -1.06
N ILE A 137 12.08 -22.94 -0.66
CA ILE A 137 11.30 -22.52 0.49
C ILE A 137 9.91 -22.10 0.01
N THR A 138 8.88 -22.61 0.67
CA THR A 138 7.47 -22.36 0.33
C THR A 138 6.68 -21.93 1.56
N ALA A 139 5.60 -21.20 1.34
CA ALA A 139 4.60 -20.99 2.38
C ALA A 139 3.96 -22.34 2.73
N ASP A 140 3.84 -22.63 4.02
CA ASP A 140 3.23 -23.87 4.53
C ASP A 140 2.68 -23.65 5.94
N GLY A 141 1.55 -22.94 6.03
CA GLY A 141 0.87 -22.67 7.29
C GLY A 141 0.23 -21.28 7.36
N THR A 142 0.06 -20.80 8.58
CA THR A 142 -0.63 -19.53 8.83
C THR A 142 0.18 -18.34 8.31
N ARG A 143 -0.52 -17.41 7.67
CA ARG A 143 -0.03 -16.05 7.40
C ARG A 143 -0.92 -15.05 8.10
N THR A 144 -0.31 -14.16 8.87
CA THR A 144 -0.99 -13.03 9.50
C THR A 144 -0.44 -11.72 8.96
N ARG A 145 -1.30 -10.73 8.84
CA ARG A 145 -0.92 -9.34 8.50
C ARG A 145 -1.63 -8.38 9.42
N TRP A 146 -0.98 -7.28 9.75
CA TRP A 146 -1.63 -6.15 10.40
C TRP A 146 -1.09 -4.83 9.88
N SER A 147 -1.92 -3.78 9.90
CA SER A 147 -1.56 -2.48 9.32
C SER A 147 -2.25 -1.35 10.10
N PRO A 148 -1.53 -0.67 11.01
CA PRO A 148 -1.95 0.61 11.55
C PRO A 148 -1.84 1.70 10.48
N GLN A 149 -2.78 2.64 10.50
CA GLN A 149 -2.99 3.61 9.44
C GLN A 149 -3.33 4.99 10.01
N ALA A 150 -2.84 6.05 9.38
CA ALA A 150 -3.25 7.41 9.67
C ALA A 150 -3.37 8.23 8.38
N SER A 151 -4.36 9.11 8.32
CA SER A 151 -4.50 10.05 7.20
C SER A 151 -5.07 11.38 7.66
N PHE A 152 -4.57 12.45 7.01
CA PHE A 152 -5.04 13.80 7.23
C PHE A 152 -5.02 14.54 5.89
N TYR A 153 -6.17 14.99 5.41
CA TYR A 153 -6.29 15.74 4.16
C TYR A 153 -7.15 16.98 4.42
N SER A 154 -6.52 18.10 4.71
CA SER A 154 -7.21 19.33 5.07
C SER A 154 -6.65 20.55 4.33
N GLY A 155 -7.53 21.31 3.70
CA GLY A 155 -7.12 22.45 2.88
C GLY A 155 -6.15 22.02 1.78
N ARG A 156 -4.97 22.60 1.75
CA ARG A 156 -3.92 22.33 0.75
C ARG A 156 -2.97 21.18 1.13
N PHE A 157 -3.11 20.66 2.34
CA PHE A 157 -2.18 19.69 2.92
C PHE A 157 -2.79 18.30 2.99
N GLY A 158 -1.97 17.30 2.66
CA GLY A 158 -2.29 15.89 2.84
C GLY A 158 -1.15 15.16 3.55
N LEU A 159 -1.52 14.22 4.42
CA LEU A 159 -0.63 13.27 5.06
C LEU A 159 -1.25 11.89 4.96
N LEU A 160 -0.47 10.92 4.53
CA LEU A 160 -0.79 9.50 4.59
C LEU A 160 0.38 8.80 5.24
N ALA A 161 0.11 8.05 6.31
CA ALA A 161 1.10 7.24 7.00
C ALA A 161 0.51 5.85 7.26
N GLU A 162 1.30 4.83 7.03
CA GLU A 162 0.94 3.45 7.37
C GLU A 162 2.17 2.61 7.65
N TYR A 163 1.96 1.59 8.44
CA TYR A 163 2.86 0.48 8.65
C TYR A 163 2.13 -0.80 8.23
N ALA A 164 2.86 -1.77 7.76
CA ALA A 164 2.34 -3.10 7.47
C ALA A 164 3.36 -4.14 7.91
N GLU A 165 2.88 -5.21 8.50
CA GLU A 165 3.66 -6.39 8.84
C GLU A 165 2.98 -7.63 8.28
N SER A 166 3.78 -8.55 7.76
CA SER A 166 3.35 -9.86 7.28
C SER A 166 4.25 -10.92 7.90
N SER A 167 3.65 -11.86 8.61
CA SER A 167 4.30 -13.04 9.17
C SER A 167 3.75 -14.27 8.48
N SER A 168 4.60 -15.08 7.87
CA SER A 168 4.22 -16.26 7.09
C SER A 168 4.97 -17.48 7.56
N ALA A 169 4.25 -18.53 7.97
CA ALA A 169 4.86 -19.84 8.22
C ALA A 169 5.41 -20.40 6.91
N VAL A 170 6.69 -20.77 6.90
CA VAL A 170 7.40 -21.27 5.74
C VAL A 170 8.08 -22.60 6.03
N LYS A 171 8.31 -23.38 4.98
CA LYS A 171 8.94 -24.69 5.06
C LYS A 171 10.06 -24.82 4.03
N LYS A 172 11.21 -25.27 4.47
CA LYS A 172 12.36 -25.62 3.63
C LYS A 172 12.19 -27.00 2.99
N ALA A 173 13.03 -27.29 1.98
CA ALA A 173 13.04 -28.58 1.30
C ALA A 173 13.37 -29.77 2.23
N ASP A 174 14.13 -29.53 3.31
CA ASP A 174 14.45 -30.54 4.34
C ASP A 174 13.31 -30.78 5.34
N GLY A 175 12.18 -30.06 5.19
CA GLY A 175 11.02 -30.15 6.07
C GLY A 175 11.06 -29.20 7.28
N THR A 176 12.16 -28.49 7.53
CA THR A 176 12.28 -27.55 8.65
C THR A 176 11.35 -26.35 8.44
N ARG A 177 10.71 -25.89 9.50
CA ARG A 177 9.73 -24.79 9.49
C ARG A 177 10.26 -23.58 10.22
N TYR A 178 9.93 -22.40 9.72
CA TYR A 178 10.27 -21.10 10.26
C TYR A 178 9.11 -20.13 10.00
N ASP A 179 9.18 -18.97 10.65
CA ASP A 179 8.37 -17.82 10.27
C ASP A 179 9.22 -16.85 9.44
N LEU A 180 8.65 -16.35 8.36
CA LEU A 180 9.21 -15.29 7.53
C LEU A 180 8.47 -14.01 7.87
N ASP A 181 9.13 -13.13 8.62
CA ASP A 181 8.59 -11.87 9.10
C ASP A 181 9.12 -10.73 8.23
N ALA A 182 8.20 -9.94 7.70
CA ALA A 182 8.49 -8.76 6.91
C ALA A 182 7.69 -7.56 7.42
N SER A 183 8.34 -6.41 7.50
CA SER A 183 7.68 -5.15 7.86
C SER A 183 7.96 -4.05 6.84
N ALA A 184 7.03 -3.13 6.69
CA ALA A 184 7.17 -1.98 5.81
C ALA A 184 6.39 -0.78 6.36
N TRP A 185 6.90 0.41 6.07
CA TRP A 185 6.31 1.66 6.53
C TRP A 185 6.40 2.75 5.47
N GLN A 186 5.52 3.73 5.56
CA GLN A 186 5.59 4.96 4.77
C GLN A 186 5.04 6.17 5.50
N ALA A 187 5.54 7.34 5.10
CA ALA A 187 4.93 8.64 5.33
C ALA A 187 4.98 9.45 4.04
N THR A 188 3.82 9.89 3.57
CA THR A 188 3.65 10.67 2.33
C THR A 188 3.01 12.01 2.68
N LEU A 189 3.67 13.10 2.29
CA LEU A 189 3.18 14.46 2.39
C LEU A 189 2.75 14.97 1.02
N THR A 190 1.69 15.75 1.00
CA THR A 190 1.12 16.39 -0.18
C THR A 190 0.88 17.86 0.10
N VAL A 191 1.27 18.73 -0.83
CA VAL A 191 0.99 20.17 -0.79
C VAL A 191 0.41 20.61 -2.13
N VAL A 192 -0.83 21.03 -2.14
CA VAL A 192 -1.47 21.60 -3.34
C VAL A 192 -1.02 23.03 -3.51
N LEU A 193 -0.39 23.34 -4.65
CA LEU A 193 0.19 24.66 -4.96
C LEU A 193 -0.85 25.64 -5.51
N THR A 194 -1.92 25.13 -6.10
CA THR A 194 -3.08 25.90 -6.60
C THR A 194 -4.13 26.11 -5.51
N GLY A 195 -5.26 26.74 -5.86
CA GLY A 195 -6.37 27.01 -4.90
C GLY A 195 -7.22 25.79 -4.51
N ASP A 196 -6.89 24.60 -5.02
CA ASP A 196 -7.63 23.37 -4.80
C ASP A 196 -7.31 22.73 -3.44
N LYS A 197 -8.05 21.67 -3.08
CA LYS A 197 -7.88 20.95 -1.81
C LYS A 197 -7.22 19.60 -2.03
N ALA A 198 -6.26 19.27 -1.17
CA ALA A 198 -5.70 17.93 -1.09
C ALA A 198 -6.79 16.90 -0.74
N SER A 199 -6.67 15.69 -1.30
CA SER A 199 -7.69 14.66 -1.12
C SER A 199 -7.08 13.26 -1.20
N TYR A 200 -7.46 12.39 -0.26
CA TYR A 200 -7.16 10.96 -0.33
C TYR A 200 -7.71 10.29 -1.61
N SER A 201 -8.79 10.82 -2.17
CA SER A 201 -9.39 10.32 -3.42
C SER A 201 -8.75 10.90 -4.69
N GLY A 202 -7.64 11.61 -4.55
CA GLY A 202 -6.92 12.28 -5.63
C GLY A 202 -7.33 13.73 -5.85
N LEU A 203 -6.40 14.52 -6.36
CA LEU A 203 -6.58 15.94 -6.64
C LEU A 203 -7.48 16.11 -7.87
N ARG A 204 -8.48 16.97 -7.74
CA ARG A 204 -9.39 17.35 -8.83
C ARG A 204 -9.39 18.86 -9.00
N PRO A 205 -9.00 19.40 -10.18
CA PRO A 205 -8.96 20.83 -10.39
C PRO A 205 -10.39 21.42 -10.34
N THR A 206 -10.54 22.49 -9.61
CA THR A 206 -11.77 23.31 -9.60
C THR A 206 -11.90 24.05 -10.92
N SER A 207 -10.76 24.55 -11.45
CA SER A 207 -10.66 25.19 -12.76
C SER A 207 -9.74 24.33 -13.63
N PRO A 208 -10.29 23.55 -14.58
CA PRO A 208 -9.49 22.76 -15.53
C PRO A 208 -8.51 23.64 -16.34
N PHE A 209 -7.43 23.04 -16.83
CA PHE A 209 -6.46 23.72 -17.68
C PHE A 209 -7.14 24.34 -18.92
N ASP A 210 -6.96 25.65 -19.06
CA ASP A 210 -7.41 26.43 -20.21
C ASP A 210 -6.43 27.59 -20.42
N ALA A 211 -5.52 27.44 -21.37
CA ALA A 211 -4.48 28.44 -21.64
C ALA A 211 -5.07 29.79 -22.05
N SER A 212 -6.25 29.83 -22.72
CA SER A 212 -6.91 31.06 -23.16
C SER A 212 -7.44 31.88 -21.99
N LYS A 213 -7.69 31.23 -20.85
CA LYS A 213 -8.18 31.87 -19.60
C LYS A 213 -7.11 31.98 -18.54
N GLY A 214 -5.85 31.59 -18.83
CA GLY A 214 -4.78 31.55 -17.83
C GLY A 214 -5.02 30.52 -16.71
N GLN A 215 -5.83 29.50 -16.94
CA GLN A 215 -6.13 28.44 -15.96
C GLN A 215 -5.13 27.29 -16.12
N TRP A 216 -4.47 26.93 -15.04
CA TRP A 216 -3.40 25.92 -15.03
C TRP A 216 -3.85 24.51 -14.58
N GLY A 217 -5.14 24.31 -14.28
CA GLY A 217 -5.56 23.09 -13.60
C GLY A 217 -5.10 23.09 -12.15
N ALA A 218 -4.77 21.93 -11.61
CA ALA A 218 -4.30 21.78 -10.24
C ALA A 218 -2.89 21.18 -10.17
N LEU A 219 -2.00 21.81 -9.41
CA LEU A 219 -0.62 21.40 -9.17
C LEU A 219 -0.46 20.94 -7.72
N GLU A 220 0.23 19.81 -7.54
CA GLU A 220 0.48 19.18 -6.25
C GLU A 220 1.95 18.76 -6.16
N LEU A 221 2.63 19.19 -5.11
CA LEU A 221 3.96 18.74 -4.74
C LEU A 221 3.81 17.61 -3.72
N VAL A 222 4.58 16.53 -3.89
CA VAL A 222 4.53 15.36 -3.04
C VAL A 222 5.93 14.94 -2.58
N ALA A 223 6.02 14.48 -1.34
CA ALA A 223 7.26 13.92 -0.79
C ALA A 223 6.93 12.66 0.01
N ARG A 224 7.77 11.64 -0.06
CA ARG A 224 7.58 10.35 0.61
C ARG A 224 8.89 9.83 1.17
N VAL A 225 8.81 9.22 2.35
CA VAL A 225 9.82 8.32 2.89
C VAL A 225 9.16 6.97 3.17
N HIS A 226 9.82 5.87 2.82
CA HIS A 226 9.28 4.54 3.02
C HIS A 226 10.39 3.50 3.11
N GLY A 227 10.10 2.35 3.75
CA GLY A 227 11.03 1.25 3.90
C GLY A 227 10.33 -0.10 3.96
N LEU A 228 11.11 -1.16 3.71
CA LEU A 228 10.71 -2.56 3.87
C LEU A 228 11.91 -3.34 4.39
N GLU A 229 11.69 -4.20 5.36
CA GLU A 229 12.74 -5.08 5.90
C GLU A 229 12.19 -6.48 6.20
N LEU A 230 13.05 -7.45 6.09
CA LEU A 230 12.86 -8.78 6.68
C LEU A 230 13.53 -8.83 8.04
N ASP A 231 12.95 -9.59 8.97
CA ASP A 231 13.58 -9.86 10.26
C ASP A 231 14.99 -10.47 10.08
N ALA A 232 15.90 -10.19 11.02
CA ALA A 232 17.26 -10.69 10.97
C ALA A 232 17.32 -12.22 10.95
N ALA A 233 16.38 -12.91 11.60
CA ALA A 233 16.25 -14.35 11.57
C ALA A 233 16.07 -14.92 10.15
N SER A 234 15.63 -14.13 9.18
CA SER A 234 15.55 -14.56 7.78
C SER A 234 16.92 -14.88 7.18
N VAL A 235 17.98 -14.20 7.60
CA VAL A 235 19.37 -14.49 7.25
C VAL A 235 19.91 -15.68 8.07
N ASP A 236 19.74 -15.63 9.39
CA ASP A 236 20.26 -16.65 10.30
C ASP A 236 19.68 -18.03 10.01
N ASN A 237 18.42 -18.08 9.66
CA ASN A 237 17.71 -19.29 9.25
C ASN A 237 17.93 -19.65 7.76
N GLY A 238 18.73 -18.90 7.01
CA GLY A 238 18.97 -19.13 5.60
C GLY A 238 17.71 -19.10 4.73
N LEU A 239 16.78 -18.22 5.04
CA LEU A 239 15.60 -17.96 4.21
C LEU A 239 15.93 -17.03 3.05
N ILE A 240 16.92 -16.16 3.22
CA ILE A 240 17.52 -15.33 2.17
C ILE A 240 19.03 -15.51 2.13
N ASP A 241 19.63 -15.31 0.97
CA ASP A 241 21.09 -15.25 0.79
C ASP A 241 21.53 -13.78 0.79
N PRO A 242 22.18 -13.28 1.87
CA PRO A 242 22.52 -11.87 2.00
C PRO A 242 23.52 -11.37 0.94
N THR A 243 24.21 -12.28 0.23
CA THR A 243 25.11 -11.92 -0.87
C THR A 243 24.37 -11.64 -2.19
N LYS A 244 23.08 -11.96 -2.27
CA LYS A 244 22.25 -11.82 -3.49
C LYS A 244 20.93 -11.09 -3.24
N SER A 245 20.46 -11.11 -2.00
CA SER A 245 19.18 -10.56 -1.57
C SER A 245 19.42 -9.51 -0.52
N ALA A 246 18.95 -8.30 -0.71
CA ALA A 246 18.91 -7.32 0.36
C ALA A 246 18.00 -7.82 1.49
N ARG A 247 18.30 -7.41 2.72
CA ARG A 247 17.43 -7.63 3.88
C ARG A 247 16.54 -6.41 4.14
N GLU A 248 17.04 -5.21 3.82
CA GLU A 248 16.34 -3.95 4.06
C GLU A 248 16.42 -3.07 2.81
N ILE A 249 15.32 -2.39 2.54
CA ILE A 249 15.18 -1.35 1.51
C ILE A 249 14.68 -0.09 2.21
N SER A 250 15.32 1.04 1.96
CA SER A 250 14.84 2.35 2.38
C SER A 250 14.86 3.31 1.20
N ALA A 251 13.85 4.17 1.10
CA ALA A 251 13.74 5.09 -0.01
C ALA A 251 13.14 6.43 0.41
N TRP A 252 13.50 7.48 -0.32
CA TRP A 252 12.80 8.74 -0.33
C TRP A 252 12.45 9.15 -1.76
N ALA A 253 11.35 9.83 -1.91
CA ALA A 253 10.87 10.28 -3.20
C ALA A 253 10.28 11.69 -3.12
N VAL A 254 10.39 12.43 -4.21
CA VAL A 254 9.73 13.71 -4.43
C VAL A 254 9.07 13.72 -5.80
N GLY A 255 7.95 14.39 -5.94
CA GLY A 255 7.23 14.40 -7.20
C GLY A 255 6.37 15.65 -7.38
N LEU A 256 6.03 15.90 -8.63
CA LEU A 256 5.11 16.94 -9.07
C LEU A 256 3.96 16.28 -9.86
N ASN A 257 2.74 16.51 -9.41
CA ASN A 257 1.52 16.07 -10.07
C ASN A 257 0.80 17.28 -10.67
N TRP A 258 0.47 17.17 -11.94
CA TRP A 258 -0.31 18.19 -12.64
C TRP A 258 -1.62 17.58 -13.14
N SER A 259 -2.70 17.85 -12.44
CA SER A 259 -4.06 17.49 -12.85
C SER A 259 -4.59 18.57 -13.78
N LEU A 260 -4.49 18.37 -15.10
CA LEU A 260 -4.98 19.29 -16.12
C LEU A 260 -6.51 19.37 -16.09
N THR A 261 -7.15 18.20 -16.02
CA THR A 261 -8.60 18.07 -15.91
C THR A 261 -8.94 17.00 -14.87
N ARG A 262 -10.22 16.70 -14.69
CA ARG A 262 -10.65 15.56 -13.86
C ARG A 262 -10.20 14.20 -14.43
N ASN A 263 -9.89 14.17 -15.71
CA ASN A 263 -9.62 12.94 -16.47
C ASN A 263 -8.15 12.81 -16.89
N VAL A 264 -7.39 13.90 -16.89
CA VAL A 264 -6.00 13.95 -17.37
C VAL A 264 -5.07 14.44 -16.28
N LYS A 265 -4.09 13.62 -15.93
CA LYS A 265 -3.04 13.93 -14.96
C LYS A 265 -1.66 13.57 -15.52
N GLN A 266 -0.70 14.48 -15.37
CA GLN A 266 0.72 14.25 -15.59
C GLN A 266 1.40 14.09 -14.22
N MET A 267 2.35 13.18 -14.14
CA MET A 267 3.13 12.92 -12.93
C MET A 267 4.61 12.84 -13.33
N ALA A 268 5.46 13.42 -12.51
CA ALA A 268 6.91 13.30 -12.60
C ALA A 268 7.47 13.11 -11.19
N ASP A 269 8.13 11.97 -10.96
CA ASP A 269 8.65 11.57 -9.65
C ASP A 269 10.14 11.24 -9.77
N PHE A 270 10.91 11.55 -8.74
CA PHE A 270 12.25 11.05 -8.52
C PHE A 270 12.26 10.23 -7.22
N GLU A 271 12.86 9.05 -7.25
CA GLU A 271 13.02 8.19 -6.07
C GLU A 271 14.47 7.74 -5.95
N HIS A 272 15.03 7.84 -4.75
CA HIS A 272 16.31 7.28 -4.37
C HIS A 272 16.09 6.11 -3.43
N VAL A 273 16.68 4.95 -3.76
CA VAL A 273 16.53 3.70 -3.01
C VAL A 273 17.89 3.22 -2.54
N SER A 274 18.00 2.90 -1.26
CA SER A 274 19.19 2.34 -0.60
C SER A 274 18.86 0.95 -0.05
N PHE A 275 19.88 0.11 0.07
CA PHE A 275 19.74 -1.29 0.46
C PHE A 275 20.70 -1.65 1.58
N LYS A 276 20.35 -2.65 2.40
CA LYS A 276 21.28 -3.36 3.28
C LYS A 276 21.37 -4.82 2.86
N GLY A 277 22.58 -5.30 2.58
CA GLY A 277 22.85 -6.59 1.94
C GLY A 277 22.59 -6.58 0.43
N GLY A 278 22.60 -7.76 -0.17
CA GLY A 278 22.27 -7.96 -1.58
C GLY A 278 23.47 -7.91 -2.53
N ALA A 279 24.69 -7.84 -2.00
CA ALA A 279 25.92 -8.00 -2.77
C ALA A 279 26.95 -8.83 -2.00
N ALA A 280 27.82 -9.52 -2.72
CA ALA A 280 28.90 -10.33 -2.11
C ALA A 280 29.88 -9.49 -1.28
N SER A 281 30.00 -8.20 -1.58
CA SER A 281 30.84 -7.22 -0.86
C SER A 281 30.11 -6.48 0.26
N GLY A 282 28.85 -6.81 0.53
CA GLY A 282 27.99 -6.14 1.52
C GLY A 282 26.70 -5.58 0.92
N ASP A 283 26.52 -4.27 0.96
CA ASP A 283 25.30 -3.63 0.44
C ASP A 283 25.37 -3.50 -1.10
N ARG A 284 24.23 -3.76 -1.75
CA ARG A 284 24.10 -3.45 -3.18
C ARG A 284 24.06 -1.94 -3.42
N GLU A 285 24.45 -1.53 -4.62
CA GLU A 285 24.44 -0.13 -5.02
C GLU A 285 23.01 0.45 -4.98
N SER A 286 22.91 1.73 -4.56
CA SER A 286 21.65 2.46 -4.54
C SER A 286 21.08 2.67 -5.95
N GLU A 287 19.77 2.78 -6.05
CA GLU A 287 19.06 3.08 -7.29
C GLU A 287 18.55 4.53 -7.27
N ASN A 288 18.73 5.22 -8.40
CA ASN A 288 18.11 6.52 -8.66
C ASN A 288 17.14 6.35 -9.83
N ILE A 289 15.85 6.63 -9.58
CA ILE A 289 14.79 6.31 -10.51
C ILE A 289 14.00 7.58 -10.81
N PHE A 290 13.76 7.83 -12.07
CA PHE A 290 12.91 8.93 -12.53
C PHE A 290 11.71 8.37 -13.28
N PHE A 291 10.52 8.74 -12.82
CA PHE A 291 9.26 8.31 -13.41
C PHE A 291 8.53 9.47 -14.07
N ILE A 292 7.94 9.20 -15.22
CA ILE A 292 6.94 10.06 -15.87
C ILE A 292 5.72 9.22 -16.20
N ARG A 293 4.53 9.71 -15.84
CA ARG A 293 3.27 9.06 -16.19
C ARG A 293 2.25 10.07 -16.71
N THR A 294 1.69 9.78 -17.88
CA THR A 294 0.44 10.37 -18.34
C THR A 294 -0.70 9.45 -17.97
N GLN A 295 -1.68 9.95 -17.24
CA GLN A 295 -2.84 9.20 -16.82
C GLN A 295 -4.11 9.75 -17.43
N LEU A 296 -4.89 8.85 -18.05
CA LEU A 296 -6.23 9.11 -18.52
C LEU A 296 -7.22 8.29 -17.69
N SER A 297 -8.32 8.88 -17.26
CA SER A 297 -9.38 8.22 -16.50
C SER A 297 -10.75 8.56 -17.07
N PHE A 298 -11.62 7.57 -17.15
CA PHE A 298 -12.94 7.68 -17.75
C PHE A 298 -14.03 7.35 -16.73
#